data_08b79217b5d7f92d83713fa391018e12
#
_entry.id   08b79217b5d7f92d83713fa391018e12
#
_cell.length_a   1.000
_cell.length_b   1.000
_cell.length_c   1.000
_cell.angle_alpha   90.00
_cell.angle_beta   90.00
_cell.angle_gamma   90.00
#
_symmetry.space_group_name_H-M   'P 1'
#
loop_
_entity.id
_entity.type
_entity.pdbx_description
1 polymer ?
#
loop_
_entity_poly.entity_id
_entity_poly.type
_entity_poly.pdbx_seq_one_letter_code
_entity_poly.pdbx_strand_id
1 'polypeptide(L)'
;MKTTLELLKHIREECDFLLSESKNLDRDEFLDSETLRRAFSRSLEIIGEASKNIPSEFKKTNSKLDWKGMAGLRDILIHQYFGVDYELVWEVVNSLIKDTKVIIDDLVNELD
;
A
#
# COMPACT_ATOMS: atom_id res chain seq x y z
N MET A 1 -20.06 -6.57 -4.03
CA MET A 1 -19.30 -5.82 -3.02
C MET A 1 -18.27 -6.73 -2.35
N LYS A 2 -17.04 -6.25 -2.19
CA LYS A 2 -15.99 -7.05 -1.55
C LYS A 2 -16.15 -7.04 -0.04
N THR A 3 -15.88 -8.19 0.59
CA THR A 3 -15.88 -8.30 2.05
C THR A 3 -14.64 -7.64 2.64
N THR A 4 -14.66 -7.37 3.94
CA THR A 4 -13.49 -6.85 4.66
C THR A 4 -12.28 -7.78 4.48
N LEU A 5 -12.49 -9.10 4.61
CA LEU A 5 -11.43 -10.07 4.43
C LEU A 5 -10.83 -10.02 3.02
N GLU A 6 -11.67 -9.93 1.99
CA GLU A 6 -11.20 -9.79 0.61
C GLU A 6 -10.35 -8.54 0.40
N LEU A 7 -10.80 -7.41 0.96
CA LEU A 7 -10.04 -6.14 0.88
C LEU A 7 -8.69 -6.25 1.59
N LEU A 8 -8.66 -6.87 2.77
CA LEU A 8 -7.41 -7.09 3.51
C LEU A 8 -6.46 -8.00 2.74
N LYS A 9 -6.99 -9.03 2.09
CA LYS A 9 -6.17 -9.93 1.26
C LYS A 9 -5.59 -9.20 0.05
N HIS A 10 -6.32 -8.26 -0.54
CA HIS A 10 -5.81 -7.41 -1.62
C HIS A 10 -4.65 -6.54 -1.12
N ILE A 11 -4.81 -5.92 0.03
CA ILE A 11 -3.73 -5.12 0.63
C ILE A 11 -2.50 -5.98 0.89
N ARG A 12 -2.69 -7.18 1.46
CA ARG A 12 -1.59 -8.11 1.73
C ARG A 12 -0.84 -8.49 0.45
N GLU A 13 -1.58 -8.83 -0.59
CA GLU A 13 -1.02 -9.20 -1.89
C GLU A 13 -0.14 -8.08 -2.47
N GLU A 14 -0.60 -6.83 -2.39
CA GLU A 14 0.18 -5.69 -2.88
C GLU A 14 1.40 -5.41 -2.00
N CYS A 15 1.28 -5.56 -0.69
CA CYS A 15 2.42 -5.46 0.21
C CYS A 15 3.49 -6.51 -0.12
N ASP A 16 3.06 -7.75 -0.36
CA ASP A 16 3.97 -8.84 -0.74
C ASP A 16 4.69 -8.53 -2.04
N PHE A 17 3.98 -8.01 -3.04
CA PHE A 17 4.56 -7.60 -4.30
C PHE A 17 5.64 -6.54 -4.09
N LEU A 18 5.31 -5.46 -3.36
CA LEU A 18 6.24 -4.36 -3.12
C LEU A 18 7.48 -4.81 -2.37
N LEU A 19 7.32 -5.64 -1.34
CA LEU A 19 8.45 -6.14 -0.55
C LEU A 19 9.33 -7.07 -1.36
N SER A 20 8.73 -7.94 -2.18
CA SER A 20 9.48 -8.85 -3.04
C SER A 20 10.30 -8.09 -4.09
N GLU A 21 9.67 -7.13 -4.78
CA GLU A 21 10.33 -6.39 -5.85
C GLU A 21 11.37 -5.40 -5.35
N SER A 22 11.21 -4.87 -4.13
CA SER A 22 12.16 -3.90 -3.58
C SER A 22 13.35 -4.53 -2.86
N LYS A 23 13.32 -5.83 -2.60
CA LYS A 23 14.26 -6.54 -1.73
C LYS A 23 15.74 -6.33 -2.09
N ASN A 24 16.11 -6.39 -3.34
CA ASN A 24 17.49 -6.21 -3.79
C ASN A 24 17.62 -5.03 -4.74
N LEU A 25 16.72 -4.07 -4.61
CA LEU A 25 16.62 -2.91 -5.49
C LEU A 25 17.09 -1.68 -4.73
N ASP A 26 17.95 -0.86 -5.33
CA ASP A 26 18.32 0.41 -4.72
C ASP A 26 17.50 1.56 -5.30
N ARG A 27 17.62 2.73 -4.67
CA ARG A 27 16.86 3.92 -5.02
C ARG A 27 17.07 4.33 -6.48
N ASP A 28 18.31 4.32 -6.94
CA ASP A 28 18.63 4.78 -8.30
C ASP A 28 18.10 3.80 -9.36
N GLU A 29 18.21 2.51 -9.10
CA GLU A 29 17.63 1.49 -9.96
C GLU A 29 16.12 1.66 -10.09
N PHE A 30 15.44 1.94 -8.98
CA PHE A 30 14.00 2.18 -8.98
C PHE A 30 13.67 3.43 -9.79
N LEU A 31 14.37 4.54 -9.52
CA LEU A 31 14.08 5.82 -10.18
C LEU A 31 14.35 5.78 -11.68
N ASP A 32 15.30 4.94 -12.10
CA ASP A 32 15.65 4.79 -13.52
C ASP A 32 14.73 3.83 -14.28
N SER A 33 13.90 3.05 -13.58
CA SER A 33 13.02 2.06 -14.20
C SER A 33 11.59 2.57 -14.34
N GLU A 34 11.18 2.91 -15.54
CA GLU A 34 9.80 3.30 -15.81
C GLU A 34 8.81 2.19 -15.40
N THR A 35 9.16 0.94 -15.69
CA THR A 35 8.32 -0.20 -15.35
C THR A 35 8.10 -0.32 -13.85
N LEU A 36 9.17 -0.24 -13.06
CA LEU A 36 9.07 -0.33 -11.60
C LEU A 36 8.36 0.86 -10.99
N ARG A 37 8.63 2.07 -11.50
CA ARG A 37 7.92 3.27 -11.02
C ARG A 37 6.42 3.15 -11.21
N ARG A 38 5.99 2.71 -12.39
CA ARG A 38 4.56 2.52 -12.69
C ARG A 38 3.96 1.40 -11.85
N ALA A 39 4.67 0.27 -11.73
CA ALA A 39 4.17 -0.87 -10.96
C ALA A 39 4.02 -0.55 -9.47
N PHE A 40 5.01 0.12 -8.88
CA PHE A 40 4.96 0.50 -7.47
C PHE A 40 3.86 1.52 -7.20
N SER A 41 3.72 2.53 -8.08
CA SER A 41 2.65 3.52 -7.95
C SER A 41 1.27 2.87 -8.01
N ARG A 42 1.06 1.96 -8.96
CA ARG A 42 -0.20 1.25 -9.08
C ARG A 42 -0.50 0.40 -7.84
N SER A 43 0.52 -0.27 -7.31
CA SER A 43 0.39 -1.08 -6.10
C SER A 43 -0.06 -0.23 -4.91
N LEU A 44 0.54 0.95 -4.72
CA LEU A 44 0.14 1.87 -3.65
C LEU A 44 -1.27 2.43 -3.87
N GLU A 45 -1.67 2.68 -5.11
CA GLU A 45 -3.05 3.08 -5.41
C GLU A 45 -4.04 2.01 -4.98
N ILE A 46 -3.75 0.75 -5.28
CA ILE A 46 -4.62 -0.37 -4.90
C ILE A 46 -4.72 -0.48 -3.39
N ILE A 47 -3.60 -0.36 -2.67
CA ILE A 47 -3.60 -0.38 -1.21
C ILE A 47 -4.46 0.76 -0.66
N GLY A 48 -4.29 1.97 -1.20
CA GLY A 48 -5.06 3.13 -0.77
C GLY A 48 -6.55 2.97 -1.04
N GLU A 49 -6.92 2.48 -2.22
CA GLU A 49 -8.32 2.24 -2.58
C GLU A 49 -8.96 1.18 -1.69
N ALA A 50 -8.28 0.07 -1.48
CA ALA A 50 -8.77 -0.98 -0.60
C ALA A 50 -8.93 -0.46 0.84
N SER A 51 -7.96 0.30 1.34
CA SER A 51 -8.01 0.89 2.68
C SER A 51 -9.19 1.82 2.84
N LYS A 52 -9.48 2.61 1.82
CA LYS A 52 -10.62 3.53 1.82
C LYS A 52 -11.95 2.79 1.93
N ASN A 53 -12.04 1.60 1.34
CA ASN A 53 -13.27 0.82 1.31
C ASN A 53 -13.46 -0.13 2.51
N ILE A 54 -12.49 -0.20 3.42
CA ILE A 54 -12.65 -0.94 4.68
C ILE A 54 -13.72 -0.23 5.52
N PRO A 55 -14.69 -0.97 6.11
CA PRO A 55 -15.74 -0.35 6.91
C PRO A 55 -15.21 0.46 8.10
N SER A 56 -15.84 1.58 8.38
CA SER A 56 -15.45 2.49 9.48
C SER A 56 -15.41 1.80 10.84
N GLU A 57 -16.36 0.91 11.09
CA GLU A 57 -16.41 0.18 12.36
C GLU A 57 -15.18 -0.71 12.54
N PHE A 58 -14.78 -1.39 11.48
CA PHE A 58 -13.58 -2.22 11.50
C PHE A 58 -12.33 -1.38 11.77
N LYS A 59 -12.23 -0.23 11.12
CA LYS A 59 -11.08 0.68 11.31
C LYS A 59 -10.98 1.18 12.74
N LYS A 60 -12.10 1.49 13.37
CA LYS A 60 -12.14 1.96 14.76
C LYS A 60 -11.65 0.92 15.75
N THR A 61 -12.01 -0.35 15.53
CA THR A 61 -11.62 -1.44 16.41
C THR A 61 -10.24 -2.00 16.10
N ASN A 62 -9.64 -1.61 14.98
CA ASN A 62 -8.33 -2.11 14.53
C ASN A 62 -7.44 -0.93 14.13
N SER A 63 -7.18 -0.05 15.09
CA SER A 63 -6.54 1.24 14.86
C SER A 63 -5.00 1.21 14.87
N LYS A 64 -4.38 0.04 14.89
CA LYS A 64 -2.93 -0.09 14.79
C LYS A 64 -2.40 0.36 13.44
N LEU A 65 -3.22 0.24 12.39
CA LEU A 65 -2.87 0.69 11.07
C LEU A 65 -3.39 2.12 10.86
N ASP A 66 -2.57 2.95 10.24
CA ASP A 66 -2.98 4.31 9.85
C ASP A 66 -3.82 4.25 8.58
N TRP A 67 -5.10 3.91 8.71
CA TRP A 67 -6.03 3.77 7.59
C TRP A 67 -6.18 5.06 6.80
N LYS A 68 -6.21 6.18 7.49
CA LYS A 68 -6.34 7.49 6.85
C LYS A 68 -5.11 7.83 6.01
N GLY A 69 -3.93 7.57 6.55
CA GLY A 69 -2.69 7.77 5.82
C GLY A 69 -2.56 6.86 4.61
N MET A 70 -2.99 5.60 4.75
CA MET A 70 -2.97 4.64 3.64
C MET A 70 -3.92 5.08 2.52
N ALA A 71 -5.13 5.50 2.87
CA ALA A 71 -6.09 6.02 1.88
C ALA A 71 -5.57 7.29 1.21
N GLY A 72 -4.87 8.14 1.97
CA GLY A 72 -4.28 9.38 1.47
C GLY A 72 -3.19 9.18 0.42
N LEU A 73 -2.48 8.06 0.47
CA LEU A 73 -1.48 7.74 -0.55
C LEU A 73 -2.08 7.69 -1.95
N ARG A 74 -3.25 7.07 -2.07
CA ARG A 74 -3.95 7.02 -3.34
C ARG A 74 -4.26 8.41 -3.88
N ASP A 75 -4.74 9.30 -3.02
CA ASP A 75 -5.10 10.66 -3.42
C ASP A 75 -3.87 11.45 -3.88
N ILE A 76 -2.75 11.31 -3.19
CA ILE A 76 -1.49 11.95 -3.58
C ILE A 76 -1.04 11.47 -4.96
N LEU A 77 -1.11 10.17 -5.22
CA LEU A 77 -0.66 9.59 -6.48
C LEU A 77 -1.56 9.95 -7.66
N ILE A 78 -2.88 10.08 -7.43
CA ILE A 78 -3.84 10.33 -8.51
C ILE A 78 -3.94 11.81 -8.86
N HIS A 79 -3.81 12.71 -7.88
CA HIS A 79 -4.10 14.13 -8.07
C HIS A 79 -2.88 14.99 -8.37
N GLN A 80 -1.73 14.42 -8.69
CA GLN A 80 -0.56 15.21 -9.05
C GLN A 80 -0.56 15.58 -10.52
N TYR A 81 -0.71 16.87 -10.79
CA TYR A 81 -0.75 17.43 -12.15
C TYR A 81 0.57 17.29 -12.89
N PHE A 82 1.68 17.37 -12.18
CA PHE A 82 3.01 17.41 -12.77
C PHE A 82 3.72 16.07 -12.72
N GLY A 83 2.97 15.02 -12.42
CA GLY A 83 3.52 13.69 -12.29
C GLY A 83 3.62 13.24 -10.85
N VAL A 84 4.00 11.99 -10.67
CA VAL A 84 4.10 11.33 -9.36
C VAL A 84 5.47 11.63 -8.76
N ASP A 85 5.51 11.89 -7.45
CA ASP A 85 6.76 12.00 -6.72
C ASP A 85 7.31 10.59 -6.43
N TYR A 86 8.15 10.10 -7.32
CA TYR A 86 8.67 8.73 -7.21
C TYR A 86 9.67 8.55 -6.05
N GLU A 87 10.29 9.63 -5.57
CA GLU A 87 11.11 9.54 -4.37
C GLU A 87 10.24 9.25 -3.14
N LEU A 88 9.07 9.87 -3.08
CA LEU A 88 8.09 9.57 -2.04
C LEU A 88 7.60 8.13 -2.13
N VAL A 89 7.32 7.65 -3.35
CA VAL A 89 6.92 6.25 -3.57
C VAL A 89 7.99 5.31 -3.02
N TRP A 90 9.26 5.57 -3.35
CA TRP A 90 10.39 4.76 -2.87
C TRP A 90 10.46 4.76 -1.34
N GLU A 91 10.36 5.91 -0.71
CA GLU A 91 10.39 6.03 0.75
C GLU A 91 9.24 5.28 1.42
N VAL A 92 8.03 5.40 0.91
CA VAL A 92 6.86 4.72 1.45
C VAL A 92 7.05 3.20 1.37
N VAL A 93 7.52 2.69 0.24
CA VAL A 93 7.75 1.26 0.06
C VAL A 93 8.80 0.74 1.04
N ASN A 94 9.85 1.49 1.29
CA ASN A 94 10.96 1.04 2.13
C ASN A 94 10.80 1.35 3.62
N SER A 95 9.82 2.17 4.02
CA SER A 95 9.64 2.53 5.42
C SER A 95 8.31 2.05 6.01
N LEU A 96 7.23 2.05 5.22
CA LEU A 96 5.88 1.84 5.72
C LEU A 96 5.33 0.44 5.43
N ILE A 97 5.67 -0.13 4.27
CA ILE A 97 5.01 -1.34 3.79
C ILE A 97 5.32 -2.57 4.65
N LYS A 98 6.52 -2.68 5.17
CA LYS A 98 6.90 -3.81 6.02
C LYS A 98 6.04 -3.88 7.28
N ASP A 99 5.88 -2.76 7.96
CA ASP A 99 5.06 -2.69 9.17
C ASP A 99 3.58 -2.91 8.86
N THR A 100 3.12 -2.34 7.74
CA THR A 100 1.75 -2.53 7.26
C THR A 100 1.47 -4.01 7.03
N LYS A 101 2.39 -4.73 6.38
CA LYS A 101 2.21 -6.15 6.12
C LYS A 101 2.04 -6.97 7.41
N VAL A 102 2.85 -6.70 8.42
CA VAL A 102 2.75 -7.41 9.70
C VAL A 102 1.35 -7.25 10.31
N ILE A 103 0.84 -6.02 10.32
CA ILE A 103 -0.50 -5.74 10.87
C ILE A 103 -1.58 -6.40 10.02
N ILE A 104 -1.48 -6.31 8.70
CA ILE A 104 -2.46 -6.90 7.78
C ILE A 104 -2.46 -8.42 7.88
N ASP A 105 -1.31 -9.06 7.99
CA ASP A 105 -1.24 -10.52 8.18
C ASP A 105 -1.98 -10.94 9.44
N ASP A 106 -1.81 -10.23 10.55
CA ASP A 106 -2.51 -10.52 11.80
C ASP A 106 -4.02 -10.37 11.63
N LEU A 107 -4.47 -9.31 10.96
CA LEU A 107 -5.89 -9.07 10.73
C LEU A 107 -6.52 -10.14 9.81
N VAL A 108 -5.81 -10.55 8.77
CA VAL A 108 -6.27 -11.61 7.88
C VAL A 108 -6.38 -12.93 8.66
N ASN A 109 -5.38 -13.25 9.47
CA ASN A 109 -5.38 -14.49 10.26
C ASN A 109 -6.54 -14.53 11.28
N GLU A 110 -6.90 -13.39 11.85
CA GLU A 110 -8.03 -13.30 12.79
C GLU A 110 -9.38 -13.55 12.10
N LEU A 111 -9.52 -13.13 10.84
CA LEU A 111 -10.78 -13.23 10.10
C LEU A 111 -10.92 -14.50 9.27
N ASP A 112 -9.82 -15.18 8.99
CA ASP A 112 -9.82 -16.32 8.05
C ASP A 112 -10.14 -17.69 8.70
#